data_a8a30dec4cb9243a9d96439b4da95703
#
_entry.id   a8a30dec4cb9243a9d96439b4da95703
#
_cell.length_a   1.000
_cell.length_b   1.000
_cell.length_c   1.000
_cell.angle_alpha   90.00
_cell.angle_beta   90.00
_cell.angle_gamma   90.00
#
_symmetry.space_group_name_H-M   'P 1'
#
loop_
_entity.id
_entity.type
_entity.pdbx_description
1 polymer ?
#
loop_
_entity_poly.entity_id
_entity_poly.type
_entity_poly.pdbx_seq_one_letter_code
_entity_poly.pdbx_strand_id
1 'polypeptide(L)'
;MSVINVGQLAATTLQNYQKTFADNIGKDVVLMNHMKSKGMIQIEEGGREIVMPLEYGNSTAVGTYSGTSNVENPYQEGIDAAAYDWVNYYAGVSITKDDELKNNGKFAVKKLIKAKIRQAERTLKETIESDLHIGAGGTGAVVGLQSLVAATGTVGDISGTTNAFWRSYVESTATPLTVPYVRNMVNDIDSLPGDSVSLLETTVTLHAKYESLLTATLQYNTTTTKEMKRLGDAGFATLGFRGIPMVYNRFVPSGEMYAVSKALKLIQHSDANFDVLPMERVQGQMVYEQYILATMGQVTDNRRKLGKLTAKTA
;
A
#
# COMPACT_ATOMS: atom_id res chain seq x y z
N MET A 1 23.19 -0.94 31.38
CA MET A 1 24.36 -1.26 30.55
C MET A 1 23.90 -1.69 29.20
N SER A 2 24.09 -0.86 28.17
CA SER A 2 23.79 -1.25 26.81
C SER A 2 24.77 -2.34 26.38
N VAL A 3 24.30 -3.53 26.10
CA VAL A 3 25.13 -4.61 25.57
C VAL A 3 25.57 -4.15 24.18
N ILE A 4 26.86 -3.78 24.07
CA ILE A 4 27.47 -3.45 22.78
C ILE A 4 27.32 -4.69 21.90
N ASN A 5 26.54 -4.57 20.81
CA ASN A 5 26.38 -5.65 19.87
C ASN A 5 27.68 -5.83 19.07
N VAL A 6 28.61 -6.64 19.63
CA VAL A 6 29.90 -6.95 19.05
C VAL A 6 29.77 -7.43 17.58
N GLY A 7 28.64 -8.05 17.22
CA GLY A 7 28.35 -8.47 15.86
C GLY A 7 28.20 -7.31 14.86
N GLN A 8 27.60 -6.20 15.27
CA GLN A 8 27.49 -5.01 14.40
C GLN A 8 28.84 -4.34 14.13
N LEU A 9 29.68 -4.26 15.17
CA LEU A 9 31.05 -3.75 15.04
C LEU A 9 31.93 -4.68 14.22
N ALA A 10 31.87 -5.99 14.45
CA ALA A 10 32.61 -6.98 13.67
C ALA A 10 32.25 -6.94 12.18
N ALA A 11 30.96 -6.81 11.81
CA ALA A 11 30.51 -6.74 10.43
C ALA A 11 31.00 -5.50 9.67
N THR A 12 31.38 -4.43 10.39
CA THR A 12 31.80 -3.15 9.78
C THR A 12 33.31 -2.90 9.84
N THR A 13 34.03 -3.61 10.70
CA THR A 13 35.49 -3.41 10.94
C THR A 13 36.38 -4.52 10.38
N LEU A 14 35.84 -5.65 9.97
CA LEU A 14 36.63 -6.75 9.42
C LEU A 14 37.40 -6.35 8.16
N GLN A 15 38.67 -6.76 8.10
CA GLN A 15 39.57 -6.43 6.99
C GLN A 15 39.13 -7.04 5.62
N ASN A 16 38.43 -8.17 5.64
CA ASN A 16 37.86 -8.83 4.47
C ASN A 16 36.38 -8.57 4.31
N TYR A 17 36.02 -7.32 4.23
CA TYR A 17 34.64 -6.87 4.11
C TYR A 17 34.06 -7.18 2.73
N GLN A 18 32.99 -7.97 2.70
CA GLN A 18 32.18 -8.11 1.49
C GLN A 18 31.50 -6.78 1.19
N LYS A 19 31.67 -6.27 -0.04
CA LYS A 19 31.18 -4.94 -0.46
C LYS A 19 29.66 -4.81 -0.40
N THR A 20 28.95 -5.92 -0.28
CA THR A 20 27.48 -5.97 -0.30
C THR A 20 26.95 -6.63 0.97
N PHE A 21 26.09 -5.95 1.70
CA PHE A 21 25.28 -6.59 2.74
C PHE A 21 24.28 -7.54 2.08
N ALA A 22 24.15 -8.75 2.61
CA ALA A 22 23.07 -9.64 2.20
C ALA A 22 21.72 -8.99 2.58
N ASP A 23 20.89 -8.78 1.59
CA ASP A 23 19.58 -8.18 1.78
C ASP A 23 18.54 -9.28 2.00
N ASN A 24 18.28 -9.60 3.26
CA ASN A 24 17.27 -10.59 3.63
C ASN A 24 15.86 -10.00 3.82
N ILE A 25 15.70 -8.68 3.71
CA ILE A 25 14.51 -7.96 4.14
C ILE A 25 13.82 -7.21 2.98
N GLY A 26 14.45 -6.97 1.86
CA GLY A 26 14.07 -5.87 0.96
C GLY A 26 13.18 -6.19 -0.24
N LYS A 27 12.51 -7.35 -0.31
CA LYS A 27 11.72 -7.70 -1.53
C LYS A 27 10.21 -7.47 -1.43
N ASP A 28 9.68 -7.08 -0.27
CA ASP A 28 8.27 -7.21 0.03
C ASP A 28 7.44 -5.91 -0.01
N VAL A 29 7.89 -4.88 -0.73
CA VAL A 29 7.13 -3.62 -0.89
C VAL A 29 6.37 -3.65 -2.22
N VAL A 30 5.41 -4.57 -2.33
CA VAL A 30 4.71 -4.85 -3.60
C VAL A 30 3.70 -3.77 -3.92
N LEU A 31 2.80 -3.47 -2.97
CA LEU A 31 1.70 -2.52 -3.16
C LEU A 31 2.23 -1.12 -3.43
N MET A 32 3.18 -0.64 -2.61
CA MET A 32 3.77 0.69 -2.80
C MET A 32 4.49 0.81 -4.15
N ASN A 33 5.22 -0.23 -4.60
CA ASN A 33 5.87 -0.24 -5.91
C ASN A 33 4.85 -0.21 -7.05
N HIS A 34 3.74 -0.96 -6.91
CA HIS A 34 2.64 -0.92 -7.87
C HIS A 34 2.01 0.49 -7.93
N MET A 35 1.66 1.06 -6.78
CA MET A 35 1.11 2.42 -6.70
C MET A 35 2.03 3.44 -7.35
N LYS A 36 3.33 3.37 -7.10
CA LYS A 36 4.34 4.22 -7.74
C LYS A 36 4.37 4.03 -9.27
N SER A 37 4.33 2.78 -9.74
CA SER A 37 4.39 2.48 -11.18
C SER A 37 3.16 2.95 -11.95
N LYS A 38 2.01 3.04 -11.29
CA LYS A 38 0.71 3.44 -11.86
C LYS A 38 0.40 4.93 -11.67
N GLY A 39 1.26 5.67 -10.97
CA GLY A 39 1.02 7.08 -10.65
C GLY A 39 -0.11 7.29 -9.66
N MET A 40 -0.33 6.32 -8.75
CA MET A 40 -1.32 6.38 -7.69
C MET A 40 -0.79 7.10 -6.44
N ILE A 41 0.49 7.48 -6.44
CA ILE A 41 1.10 8.30 -5.39
C ILE A 41 1.00 9.76 -5.81
N GLN A 42 0.41 10.57 -4.95
CA GLN A 42 0.27 12.02 -5.12
C GLN A 42 0.98 12.73 -3.98
N ILE A 43 1.52 13.89 -4.25
CA ILE A 43 2.21 14.72 -3.26
C ILE A 43 1.37 15.97 -3.04
N GLU A 44 1.06 16.28 -1.78
CA GLU A 44 0.31 17.46 -1.39
C GLU A 44 1.07 18.29 -0.36
N GLU A 45 0.85 19.62 -0.37
CA GLU A 45 1.58 20.56 0.48
C GLU A 45 1.06 20.62 1.92
N GLY A 46 0.03 19.83 2.25
CA GLY A 46 -0.53 19.74 3.59
C GLY A 46 -2.05 19.98 3.62
N GLY A 47 -2.54 20.32 4.79
CA GLY A 47 -3.94 20.45 5.12
C GLY A 47 -4.22 19.82 6.47
N ARG A 48 -5.35 20.14 7.08
CA ARG A 48 -5.76 19.52 8.35
C ARG A 48 -6.07 18.03 8.12
N GLU A 49 -6.74 17.73 7.03
CA GLU A 49 -7.21 16.40 6.63
C GLU A 49 -7.02 16.26 5.12
N ILE A 50 -6.95 15.04 4.63
CA ILE A 50 -6.93 14.73 3.21
C ILE A 50 -8.38 14.57 2.77
N VAL A 51 -8.89 15.49 1.94
CA VAL A 51 -10.29 15.49 1.50
C VAL A 51 -10.36 15.03 0.05
N MET A 52 -11.09 13.93 -0.19
CA MET A 52 -11.32 13.36 -1.50
C MET A 52 -12.76 13.65 -1.94
N PRO A 53 -12.99 14.59 -2.88
CA PRO A 53 -14.33 14.83 -3.40
C PRO A 53 -14.82 13.64 -4.22
N LEU A 54 -16.09 13.29 -4.06
CA LEU A 54 -16.74 12.20 -4.78
C LEU A 54 -18.10 12.63 -5.32
N GLU A 55 -18.40 12.14 -6.51
CA GLU A 55 -19.70 12.28 -7.15
C GLU A 55 -20.37 10.90 -7.14
N TYR A 56 -21.53 10.78 -6.47
CA TYR A 56 -22.22 9.50 -6.29
C TYR A 56 -23.59 9.44 -6.92
N GLY A 57 -24.15 10.56 -7.35
CA GLY A 57 -25.50 10.67 -7.88
C GLY A 57 -25.54 11.23 -9.28
N ASN A 58 -26.35 10.63 -10.14
CA ASN A 58 -26.68 11.21 -11.42
C ASN A 58 -27.80 12.24 -11.28
N SER A 59 -27.75 13.30 -12.06
CA SER A 59 -28.88 14.23 -12.13
C SER A 59 -30.14 13.54 -12.62
N THR A 60 -31.25 13.68 -11.88
CA THR A 60 -32.56 13.20 -12.32
C THR A 60 -33.31 14.27 -13.12
N ALA A 61 -32.82 15.50 -13.14
CA ALA A 61 -33.36 16.61 -13.91
C ALA A 61 -32.88 16.57 -15.38
N VAL A 62 -32.96 15.39 -16.00
CA VAL A 62 -32.58 15.17 -17.40
C VAL A 62 -33.79 14.65 -18.17
N GLY A 63 -34.17 15.34 -19.23
CA GLY A 63 -35.29 14.96 -20.05
C GLY A 63 -35.28 15.70 -21.38
N THR A 64 -36.23 15.33 -22.23
CA THR A 64 -36.52 16.03 -23.49
C THR A 64 -37.67 17.00 -23.28
N TYR A 65 -37.63 18.15 -23.88
CA TYR A 65 -38.71 19.10 -23.85
C TYR A 65 -39.24 19.37 -25.29
N SER A 66 -40.49 19.71 -25.40
CA SER A 66 -41.11 20.10 -26.68
C SER A 66 -41.98 21.33 -26.44
N GLY A 67 -41.72 22.39 -27.20
CA GLY A 67 -42.52 23.60 -27.19
C GLY A 67 -42.70 24.25 -25.83
N THR A 68 -43.90 24.20 -25.27
CA THR A 68 -44.29 24.82 -23.99
C THR A 68 -44.19 23.86 -22.79
N SER A 69 -43.50 22.74 -22.90
CA SER A 69 -43.37 21.78 -21.78
C SER A 69 -42.66 22.41 -20.58
N ASN A 70 -43.17 22.15 -19.39
CA ASN A 70 -42.45 22.50 -18.16
C ASN A 70 -41.18 21.67 -18.03
N VAL A 71 -40.05 22.34 -17.74
CA VAL A 71 -38.79 21.69 -17.39
C VAL A 71 -38.72 21.65 -15.89
N GLU A 72 -38.75 20.45 -15.30
CA GLU A 72 -38.61 20.24 -13.88
C GLU A 72 -37.11 20.17 -13.52
N ASN A 73 -36.71 20.95 -12.52
CA ASN A 73 -35.35 20.94 -11.99
C ASN A 73 -35.39 20.80 -10.45
N PRO A 74 -35.66 19.58 -9.93
CA PRO A 74 -35.68 19.35 -8.50
C PRO A 74 -34.25 19.50 -7.93
N TYR A 75 -34.16 19.99 -6.69
CA TYR A 75 -32.89 20.01 -5.96
C TYR A 75 -32.38 18.56 -5.77
N GLN A 76 -31.09 18.36 -5.99
CA GLN A 76 -30.46 17.05 -5.89
C GLN A 76 -29.13 17.14 -5.16
N GLU A 77 -28.89 16.17 -4.31
CA GLU A 77 -27.61 15.93 -3.68
C GLU A 77 -26.92 14.80 -4.45
N GLY A 78 -25.72 15.02 -4.94
CA GLY A 78 -24.98 14.04 -5.73
C GLY A 78 -23.47 14.12 -5.52
N ILE A 79 -23.03 15.03 -4.65
CA ILE A 79 -21.61 15.28 -4.35
C ILE A 79 -21.42 15.14 -2.85
N ASP A 80 -20.36 14.46 -2.45
CA ASP A 80 -19.92 14.31 -1.07
C ASP A 80 -18.38 14.37 -1.03
N ALA A 81 -17.79 14.31 0.14
CA ALA A 81 -16.35 14.28 0.30
C ALA A 81 -15.94 13.29 1.40
N ALA A 82 -14.99 12.44 1.08
CA ALA A 82 -14.39 11.56 2.08
C ALA A 82 -13.16 12.23 2.70
N ALA A 83 -13.11 12.29 4.03
CA ALA A 83 -12.01 12.87 4.79
C ALA A 83 -11.14 11.78 5.44
N TYR A 84 -9.83 11.94 5.35
CA TYR A 84 -8.85 11.01 5.90
C TYR A 84 -7.78 11.77 6.69
N ASP A 85 -7.30 11.17 7.78
CA ASP A 85 -6.26 11.75 8.60
C ASP A 85 -4.86 11.54 8.00
N TRP A 86 -3.96 12.48 8.29
CA TRP A 86 -2.54 12.32 8.06
C TRP A 86 -1.91 11.43 9.13
N VAL A 87 -1.06 10.50 8.71
CA VAL A 87 -0.29 9.64 9.62
C VAL A 87 1.18 9.90 9.47
N ASN A 88 1.85 10.14 10.61
CA ASN A 88 3.27 10.43 10.68
C ASN A 88 4.04 9.17 11.06
N TYR A 89 4.95 8.77 10.19
CA TYR A 89 5.89 7.68 10.41
C TYR A 89 7.29 8.24 10.67
N TYR A 90 8.01 7.57 11.54
CA TYR A 90 9.43 7.88 11.76
C TYR A 90 10.27 6.62 11.89
N ALA A 91 11.53 6.74 11.53
CA ALA A 91 12.55 5.74 11.85
C ALA A 91 13.77 6.42 12.42
N GLY A 92 14.16 6.05 13.65
CA GLY A 92 15.31 6.61 14.35
C GLY A 92 16.58 5.79 14.13
N VAL A 93 17.69 6.48 13.95
CA VAL A 93 19.04 5.91 13.91
C VAL A 93 19.86 6.55 15.02
N SER A 94 20.39 5.76 15.93
CA SER A 94 21.26 6.24 17.01
C SER A 94 22.65 5.65 16.93
N ILE A 95 23.67 6.47 17.24
CA ILE A 95 25.07 6.07 17.27
C ILE A 95 25.70 6.63 18.52
N THR A 96 26.31 5.76 19.31
CA THR A 96 27.03 6.18 20.52
C THR A 96 28.43 6.68 20.20
N LYS A 97 28.94 7.58 20.99
CA LYS A 97 30.34 8.04 20.87
C LYS A 97 31.36 6.89 21.07
N ASP A 98 30.99 5.89 21.86
CA ASP A 98 31.76 4.69 22.08
C ASP A 98 31.85 3.81 20.80
N ASP A 99 30.75 3.67 20.05
CA ASP A 99 30.77 3.00 18.75
C ASP A 99 31.67 3.73 17.74
N GLU A 100 31.66 5.07 17.77
CA GLU A 100 32.51 5.88 16.92
C GLU A 100 33.99 5.68 17.26
N LEU A 101 34.36 5.66 18.57
CA LEU A 101 35.70 5.49 19.03
C LEU A 101 36.25 4.07 18.76
N LYS A 102 35.43 3.05 18.93
CA LYS A 102 35.82 1.65 18.68
C LYS A 102 35.89 1.32 17.19
N ASN A 103 35.13 2.00 16.36
CA ASN A 103 35.14 1.85 14.90
C ASN A 103 36.15 2.83 14.27
N ASN A 104 37.42 2.72 14.66
CA ASN A 104 38.49 3.67 14.38
C ASN A 104 38.75 3.82 12.86
N GLY A 105 38.44 5.02 12.32
CA GLY A 105 38.71 5.42 10.93
C GLY A 105 37.51 6.09 10.26
N LYS A 106 37.75 7.24 9.61
CA LYS A 106 36.70 8.03 8.92
C LYS A 106 35.81 7.23 7.94
N PHE A 107 36.38 6.22 7.31
CA PHE A 107 35.62 5.40 6.34
C PHE A 107 34.77 4.31 7.01
N ALA A 108 35.23 3.75 8.12
CA ALA A 108 34.50 2.71 8.84
C ALA A 108 33.25 3.30 9.53
N VAL A 109 33.40 4.45 10.22
CA VAL A 109 32.25 5.18 10.82
C VAL A 109 31.23 5.59 9.77
N LYS A 110 31.65 6.15 8.64
CA LYS A 110 30.73 6.50 7.54
C LYS A 110 29.99 5.31 6.97
N LYS A 111 30.64 4.13 6.90
CA LYS A 111 29.98 2.89 6.44
C LYS A 111 28.94 2.40 7.44
N LEU A 112 29.23 2.45 8.73
CA LEU A 112 28.31 2.07 9.80
C LEU A 112 27.05 2.96 9.77
N ILE A 113 27.22 4.28 9.70
CA ILE A 113 26.12 5.25 9.62
C ILE A 113 25.22 4.93 8.40
N LYS A 114 25.83 4.78 7.22
CA LYS A 114 25.08 4.45 6.01
C LYS A 114 24.33 3.11 6.10
N ALA A 115 24.92 2.10 6.75
CA ALA A 115 24.29 0.81 6.95
C ALA A 115 23.07 0.94 7.87
N LYS A 116 23.20 1.66 8.99
CA LYS A 116 22.08 1.91 9.93
C LYS A 116 20.95 2.71 9.28
N ILE A 117 21.27 3.76 8.50
CA ILE A 117 20.27 4.55 7.77
C ILE A 117 19.52 3.65 6.78
N ARG A 118 20.21 2.85 5.96
CA ARG A 118 19.57 1.92 5.02
C ARG A 118 18.68 0.90 5.73
N GLN A 119 19.12 0.40 6.88
CA GLN A 119 18.30 -0.52 7.69
C GLN A 119 17.03 0.18 8.18
N ALA A 120 17.15 1.41 8.69
CA ALA A 120 16.01 2.20 9.15
C ALA A 120 15.01 2.52 8.02
N GLU A 121 15.50 2.98 6.85
CA GLU A 121 14.67 3.23 5.66
C GLU A 121 13.91 1.98 5.23
N ARG A 122 14.59 0.82 5.25
CA ARG A 122 13.99 -0.44 4.85
C ARG A 122 12.90 -0.85 5.83
N THR A 123 13.19 -0.84 7.12
CA THR A 123 12.21 -1.17 8.16
C THR A 123 11.01 -0.23 8.11
N LEU A 124 11.24 1.07 7.88
CA LEU A 124 10.16 2.04 7.72
C LEU A 124 9.25 1.69 6.53
N LYS A 125 9.83 1.36 5.37
CA LYS A 125 9.07 0.94 4.18
C LYS A 125 8.26 -0.33 4.42
N GLU A 126 8.83 -1.31 5.13
CA GLU A 126 8.13 -2.54 5.49
C GLU A 126 6.97 -2.29 6.46
N THR A 127 7.17 -1.42 7.45
CA THR A 127 6.10 -1.04 8.38
C THR A 127 4.96 -0.35 7.63
N ILE A 128 5.28 0.60 6.75
CA ILE A 128 4.29 1.27 5.91
C ILE A 128 3.54 0.27 5.04
N GLU A 129 4.25 -0.65 4.35
CA GLU A 129 3.62 -1.67 3.52
C GLU A 129 2.69 -2.59 4.33
N SER A 130 3.08 -2.96 5.55
CA SER A 130 2.22 -3.70 6.47
C SER A 130 0.95 -2.91 6.79
N ASP A 131 1.09 -1.63 7.12
CA ASP A 131 -0.03 -0.78 7.50
C ASP A 131 -0.95 -0.47 6.31
N LEU A 132 -0.41 -0.39 5.09
CA LEU A 132 -1.23 -0.28 3.87
C LEU A 132 -2.19 -1.47 3.70
N HIS A 133 -1.89 -2.64 4.28
CA HIS A 133 -2.75 -3.82 4.25
C HIS A 133 -3.66 -3.92 5.48
N ILE A 134 -3.10 -3.83 6.67
CA ILE A 134 -3.81 -4.15 7.94
C ILE A 134 -4.00 -2.95 8.87
N GLY A 135 -3.55 -1.76 8.49
CA GLY A 135 -3.66 -0.57 9.31
C GLY A 135 -5.11 -0.26 9.70
N ALA A 136 -5.29 0.08 10.97
CA ALA A 136 -6.62 0.33 11.52
C ALA A 136 -7.13 1.76 11.24
N GLY A 137 -6.27 2.65 10.75
CA GLY A 137 -6.57 4.07 10.63
C GLY A 137 -6.39 4.85 11.93
N GLY A 138 -6.69 6.14 11.91
CA GLY A 138 -6.49 7.06 13.02
C GLY A 138 -5.05 7.58 13.09
N THR A 139 -4.59 7.98 14.28
CA THR A 139 -3.28 8.62 14.45
C THR A 139 -2.08 7.66 14.44
N GLY A 140 -2.31 6.36 14.48
CA GLY A 140 -1.24 5.36 14.64
C GLY A 140 -0.84 4.62 13.36
N ALA A 141 -1.73 4.51 12.40
CA ALA A 141 -1.49 3.83 11.14
C ALA A 141 -2.41 4.36 10.04
N VAL A 142 -2.02 4.27 8.78
CA VAL A 142 -2.92 4.56 7.65
C VAL A 142 -4.10 3.60 7.62
N VAL A 143 -5.19 3.98 6.97
CA VAL A 143 -6.34 3.10 6.79
C VAL A 143 -5.96 2.02 5.78
N GLY A 144 -5.71 0.79 6.25
CA GLY A 144 -5.27 -0.32 5.41
C GLY A 144 -6.37 -0.90 4.51
N LEU A 145 -5.96 -1.69 3.52
CA LEU A 145 -6.89 -2.35 2.59
C LEU A 145 -7.95 -3.19 3.31
N GLN A 146 -7.60 -3.80 4.46
CA GLN A 146 -8.54 -4.59 5.24
C GLN A 146 -9.76 -3.78 5.70
N SER A 147 -9.56 -2.51 6.06
CA SER A 147 -10.60 -1.58 6.49
C SER A 147 -11.22 -0.81 5.33
N LEU A 148 -10.41 -0.38 4.36
CA LEU A 148 -10.86 0.32 3.16
C LEU A 148 -11.80 -0.55 2.32
N VAL A 149 -11.46 -1.83 2.11
CA VAL A 149 -12.21 -2.75 1.25
C VAL A 149 -13.19 -3.54 2.12
N ALA A 150 -14.33 -2.95 2.42
CA ALA A 150 -15.38 -3.56 3.21
C ALA A 150 -16.78 -3.22 2.67
N ALA A 151 -17.74 -4.12 2.88
CA ALA A 151 -19.13 -3.89 2.52
C ALA A 151 -19.88 -3.01 3.53
N THR A 152 -19.35 -2.85 4.73
CA THR A 152 -19.93 -2.09 5.85
C THR A 152 -18.86 -1.22 6.51
N GLY A 153 -19.22 -0.52 7.56
CA GLY A 153 -18.31 0.34 8.32
C GLY A 153 -18.17 1.74 7.74
N THR A 154 -17.56 2.62 8.54
CA THR A 154 -17.31 4.03 8.18
C THR A 154 -15.87 4.18 7.73
N VAL A 155 -15.65 4.79 6.58
CA VAL A 155 -14.33 5.12 6.04
C VAL A 155 -14.44 6.48 5.37
N GLY A 156 -13.50 7.36 5.66
CA GLY A 156 -13.52 8.75 5.16
C GLY A 156 -14.78 9.49 5.60
N ASP A 157 -15.23 9.26 6.84
CA ASP A 157 -16.45 9.81 7.44
C ASP A 157 -17.77 9.40 6.78
N ILE A 158 -17.72 8.56 5.75
CA ILE A 158 -18.89 8.05 5.05
C ILE A 158 -19.19 6.61 5.49
N SER A 159 -20.41 6.36 5.96
CA SER A 159 -20.86 5.03 6.35
C SER A 159 -21.25 4.18 5.14
N GLY A 160 -20.54 3.08 4.90
CA GLY A 160 -20.93 2.09 3.89
C GLY A 160 -22.17 1.28 4.28
N THR A 161 -22.59 1.30 5.56
CA THR A 161 -23.81 0.63 5.98
C THR A 161 -25.07 1.35 5.46
N THR A 162 -25.07 2.68 5.51
CA THR A 162 -26.18 3.52 5.04
C THR A 162 -26.07 3.82 3.54
N ASN A 163 -24.85 4.05 3.04
CA ASN A 163 -24.59 4.50 1.69
C ASN A 163 -24.13 3.36 0.77
N ALA A 164 -25.03 2.85 -0.08
CA ALA A 164 -24.71 1.74 -0.97
C ALA A 164 -23.63 2.08 -2.01
N PHE A 165 -23.50 3.35 -2.39
CA PHE A 165 -22.45 3.82 -3.29
C PHE A 165 -21.05 3.75 -2.69
N TRP A 166 -20.94 3.60 -1.35
CA TRP A 166 -19.68 3.54 -0.61
C TRP A 166 -19.32 2.13 -0.12
N ARG A 167 -19.80 1.09 -0.81
CA ARG A 167 -19.53 -0.33 -0.48
C ARG A 167 -18.59 -0.95 -1.49
N SER A 168 -17.53 -1.59 -1.00
CA SER A 168 -16.67 -2.43 -1.85
C SER A 168 -17.31 -3.79 -2.11
N TYR A 169 -16.87 -4.47 -3.17
CA TYR A 169 -17.20 -5.88 -3.37
C TYR A 169 -16.50 -6.73 -2.29
N VAL A 170 -17.27 -7.51 -1.55
CA VAL A 170 -16.75 -8.45 -0.55
C VAL A 170 -17.44 -9.79 -0.68
N GLU A 171 -16.66 -10.82 -0.94
CA GLU A 171 -17.13 -12.21 -0.96
C GLU A 171 -16.49 -12.95 0.22
N SER A 172 -17.34 -13.38 1.18
CA SER A 172 -16.92 -13.92 2.49
C SER A 172 -17.24 -15.40 2.68
N THR A 173 -17.74 -16.10 1.65
CA THR A 173 -18.04 -17.53 1.75
C THR A 173 -16.76 -18.33 2.00
N ALA A 174 -16.73 -19.09 3.08
CA ALA A 174 -15.59 -19.93 3.46
C ALA A 174 -15.54 -21.19 2.58
N THR A 175 -14.85 -21.09 1.46
CA THR A 175 -14.71 -22.14 0.44
C THR A 175 -13.33 -22.11 -0.18
N PRO A 176 -12.86 -23.22 -0.79
CA PRO A 176 -11.65 -23.20 -1.59
C PRO A 176 -11.71 -22.14 -2.69
N LEU A 177 -10.57 -21.50 -2.96
CA LEU A 177 -10.46 -20.53 -4.03
C LEU A 177 -10.74 -21.22 -5.39
N THR A 178 -11.58 -20.59 -6.21
CA THR A 178 -11.86 -21.03 -7.57
C THR A 178 -11.79 -19.84 -8.54
N VAL A 179 -11.53 -20.11 -9.81
CA VAL A 179 -11.47 -19.08 -10.86
C VAL A 179 -12.78 -18.24 -10.97
N PRO A 180 -13.98 -18.83 -10.80
CA PRO A 180 -15.22 -18.05 -10.77
C PRO A 180 -15.26 -16.95 -9.71
N TYR A 181 -14.73 -17.13 -8.51
CA TYR A 181 -14.71 -16.08 -7.49
C TYR A 181 -13.86 -14.88 -7.94
N VAL A 182 -12.67 -15.14 -8.46
CA VAL A 182 -11.80 -14.07 -9.01
C VAL A 182 -12.49 -13.35 -10.16
N ARG A 183 -13.11 -14.12 -11.07
CA ARG A 183 -13.84 -13.57 -12.21
C ARG A 183 -15.01 -12.69 -11.80
N ASN A 184 -15.82 -13.13 -10.83
CA ASN A 184 -16.97 -12.36 -10.35
C ASN A 184 -16.55 -11.07 -9.69
N MET A 185 -15.51 -11.10 -8.84
CA MET A 185 -14.93 -9.89 -8.23
C MET A 185 -14.46 -8.89 -9.27
N VAL A 186 -13.68 -9.33 -10.27
CA VAL A 186 -13.19 -8.45 -11.33
C VAL A 186 -14.33 -7.93 -12.19
N ASN A 187 -15.31 -8.78 -12.55
CA ASN A 187 -16.47 -8.37 -13.35
C ASN A 187 -17.32 -7.33 -12.62
N ASP A 188 -17.56 -7.48 -11.31
CA ASP A 188 -18.34 -6.52 -10.53
C ASP A 188 -17.67 -5.15 -10.54
N ILE A 189 -16.36 -5.11 -10.30
CA ILE A 189 -15.58 -3.87 -10.33
C ILE A 189 -15.57 -3.25 -11.73
N ASP A 190 -15.32 -4.02 -12.77
CA ASP A 190 -15.20 -3.53 -14.15
C ASP A 190 -16.55 -3.15 -14.76
N SER A 191 -17.68 -3.68 -14.23
CA SER A 191 -19.02 -3.31 -14.68
C SER A 191 -19.39 -1.86 -14.35
N LEU A 192 -18.71 -1.25 -13.40
CA LEU A 192 -18.94 0.13 -12.99
C LEU A 192 -18.12 1.10 -13.86
N PRO A 193 -18.61 2.33 -14.11
CA PRO A 193 -17.83 3.35 -14.80
C PRO A 193 -16.58 3.74 -13.99
N GLY A 194 -15.50 4.09 -14.68
CA GLY A 194 -14.22 4.49 -14.09
C GLY A 194 -13.12 3.46 -14.25
N ASP A 195 -12.15 3.48 -13.37
CA ASP A 195 -10.92 2.67 -13.46
C ASP A 195 -11.18 1.17 -13.32
N SER A 196 -10.48 0.38 -14.12
CA SER A 196 -10.47 -1.08 -14.04
C SER A 196 -9.47 -1.58 -12.98
N VAL A 197 -9.61 -2.84 -12.60
CA VAL A 197 -8.66 -3.52 -11.71
C VAL A 197 -7.26 -3.51 -12.33
N SER A 198 -6.27 -3.08 -11.56
CA SER A 198 -4.88 -2.95 -11.99
C SER A 198 -3.92 -3.95 -11.34
N LEU A 199 -4.30 -4.50 -10.19
CA LEU A 199 -3.53 -5.47 -9.43
C LEU A 199 -4.47 -6.42 -8.69
N LEU A 200 -4.10 -7.70 -8.67
CA LEU A 200 -4.65 -8.70 -7.75
C LEU A 200 -3.55 -9.08 -6.76
N GLU A 201 -3.83 -8.93 -5.48
CA GLU A 201 -2.87 -9.19 -4.42
C GLU A 201 -3.41 -10.22 -3.44
N THR A 202 -2.58 -11.20 -3.07
CA THR A 202 -3.03 -12.33 -2.25
C THR A 202 -1.91 -12.92 -1.41
N THR A 203 -2.21 -13.95 -0.63
CA THR A 203 -1.22 -14.73 0.12
C THR A 203 -0.49 -15.74 -0.78
N VAL A 204 0.70 -16.19 -0.35
CA VAL A 204 1.47 -17.23 -1.05
C VAL A 204 0.65 -18.51 -1.26
N THR A 205 -0.13 -18.90 -0.26
CA THR A 205 -0.96 -20.12 -0.32
C THR A 205 -2.08 -20.03 -1.35
N LEU A 206 -2.80 -18.91 -1.40
CA LEU A 206 -3.85 -18.71 -2.40
C LEU A 206 -3.27 -18.48 -3.81
N HIS A 207 -2.09 -17.88 -3.91
CA HIS A 207 -1.38 -17.74 -5.18
C HIS A 207 -1.01 -19.12 -5.76
N ALA A 208 -0.43 -20.00 -4.94
CA ALA A 208 -0.11 -21.38 -5.33
C ALA A 208 -1.38 -22.17 -5.69
N LYS A 209 -2.47 -21.97 -4.95
CA LYS A 209 -3.78 -22.58 -5.29
C LYS A 209 -4.26 -22.11 -6.66
N TYR A 210 -4.21 -20.80 -6.92
CA TYR A 210 -4.60 -20.26 -8.22
C TYR A 210 -3.74 -20.81 -9.35
N GLU A 211 -2.43 -20.92 -9.15
CA GLU A 211 -1.49 -21.57 -10.09
C GLU A 211 -1.92 -23.00 -10.41
N SER A 212 -2.27 -23.80 -9.41
CA SER A 212 -2.76 -25.17 -9.60
C SER A 212 -4.05 -25.24 -10.41
N LEU A 213 -4.96 -24.30 -10.23
CA LEU A 213 -6.20 -24.21 -11.01
C LEU A 213 -5.95 -23.88 -12.48
N LEU A 214 -4.96 -23.04 -12.78
CA LEU A 214 -4.57 -22.73 -14.15
C LEU A 214 -3.91 -23.92 -14.84
N THR A 215 -3.04 -24.64 -14.14
CA THR A 215 -2.35 -25.84 -14.67
C THR A 215 -3.34 -26.93 -15.04
N ALA A 216 -4.42 -27.10 -14.27
CA ALA A 216 -5.48 -28.07 -14.56
C ALA A 216 -6.34 -27.72 -15.78
N THR A 217 -6.40 -26.43 -16.17
CA THR A 217 -7.31 -25.94 -17.24
C THR A 217 -6.61 -25.70 -18.58
N LEU A 218 -5.28 -25.74 -18.62
CA LEU A 218 -4.41 -25.60 -19.81
C LEU A 218 -4.32 -24.26 -20.55
N GLN A 219 -3.10 -23.95 -20.86
CA GLN A 219 -2.51 -22.93 -21.72
C GLN A 219 -2.09 -21.67 -20.99
N TYR A 220 -0.84 -21.70 -20.54
CA TYR A 220 -0.01 -20.54 -20.33
C TYR A 220 0.04 -19.69 -21.61
N ASN A 221 -0.89 -18.79 -21.75
CA ASN A 221 -0.76 -17.71 -22.72
C ASN A 221 0.16 -16.68 -22.07
N THR A 222 1.46 -16.82 -22.29
CA THR A 222 2.51 -15.90 -21.85
C THR A 222 2.46 -14.58 -22.63
N THR A 223 1.29 -13.97 -22.74
CA THR A 223 1.19 -12.61 -23.20
C THR A 223 1.65 -11.70 -22.05
N THR A 224 2.95 -11.53 -21.99
CA THR A 224 3.60 -10.68 -20.98
C THR A 224 3.25 -9.23 -21.27
N THR A 225 2.25 -8.69 -20.60
CA THR A 225 2.02 -7.24 -20.60
C THR A 225 3.25 -6.55 -20.04
N LYS A 226 3.53 -5.32 -20.48
CA LYS A 226 4.67 -4.53 -19.99
C LYS A 226 4.72 -4.45 -18.45
N GLU A 227 3.57 -4.55 -17.81
CA GLU A 227 3.41 -4.48 -16.35
C GLU A 227 3.79 -5.77 -15.65
N MET A 228 3.40 -6.93 -16.19
CA MET A 228 3.84 -8.24 -15.69
C MET A 228 5.35 -8.37 -15.81
N LYS A 229 5.93 -7.86 -16.90
CA LYS A 229 7.38 -7.83 -17.09
C LYS A 229 8.07 -6.95 -16.04
N ARG A 230 7.54 -5.75 -15.73
CA ARG A 230 8.10 -4.86 -14.71
C ARG A 230 8.08 -5.45 -13.31
N LEU A 231 7.00 -6.15 -12.94
CA LEU A 231 6.91 -6.86 -11.66
C LEU A 231 7.82 -8.09 -11.64
N GLY A 232 7.90 -8.83 -12.75
CA GLY A 232 8.84 -9.92 -12.91
C GLY A 232 10.30 -9.47 -12.83
N ASP A 233 10.65 -8.35 -13.47
CA ASP A 233 11.99 -7.72 -13.39
C ASP A 233 12.31 -7.24 -11.96
N ALA A 234 11.28 -6.91 -11.15
CA ALA A 234 11.44 -6.61 -9.73
C ALA A 234 11.61 -7.87 -8.85
N GLY A 235 11.57 -9.07 -9.43
CA GLY A 235 11.79 -10.35 -8.75
C GLY A 235 10.56 -10.97 -8.11
N PHE A 236 9.34 -10.52 -8.47
CA PHE A 236 8.09 -11.13 -8.03
C PHE A 236 7.62 -12.19 -9.04
N ALA A 237 7.19 -13.36 -8.54
CA ALA A 237 6.50 -14.33 -9.37
C ALA A 237 5.09 -13.81 -9.68
N THR A 238 4.83 -13.50 -10.95
CA THR A 238 3.55 -12.93 -11.38
C THR A 238 2.78 -13.95 -12.20
N LEU A 239 1.54 -14.21 -11.79
CA LEU A 239 0.50 -14.82 -12.60
C LEU A 239 -0.40 -13.73 -13.16
N GLY A 240 -1.21 -14.01 -14.16
CA GLY A 240 -2.13 -13.04 -14.74
C GLY A 240 -3.55 -13.56 -14.84
N PHE A 241 -4.52 -12.70 -14.56
CA PHE A 241 -5.92 -12.92 -14.86
C PHE A 241 -6.41 -11.82 -15.80
N ARG A 242 -6.75 -12.18 -17.05
CA ARG A 242 -7.18 -11.21 -18.10
C ARG A 242 -6.19 -10.03 -18.30
N GLY A 243 -4.87 -10.28 -18.17
CA GLY A 243 -3.86 -9.25 -18.30
C GLY A 243 -3.62 -8.42 -17.02
N ILE A 244 -4.37 -8.68 -15.94
CA ILE A 244 -4.15 -8.09 -14.62
C ILE A 244 -3.09 -8.94 -13.91
N PRO A 245 -1.99 -8.36 -13.43
CA PRO A 245 -0.98 -9.09 -12.67
C PRO A 245 -1.55 -9.55 -11.33
N MET A 246 -1.27 -10.81 -10.98
CA MET A 246 -1.55 -11.36 -9.65
C MET A 246 -0.23 -11.62 -8.96
N VAL A 247 -0.08 -11.04 -7.77
CA VAL A 247 1.14 -11.15 -6.96
C VAL A 247 0.81 -11.60 -5.55
N TYR A 248 1.78 -12.20 -4.89
CA TYR A 248 1.64 -12.50 -3.47
C TYR A 248 2.38 -11.47 -2.62
N ASN A 249 1.82 -11.16 -1.47
CA ASN A 249 2.42 -10.32 -0.46
C ASN A 249 2.26 -10.95 0.91
N ARG A 250 3.31 -10.89 1.73
CA ARG A 250 3.31 -11.47 3.08
C ARG A 250 2.42 -10.72 4.07
N PHE A 251 2.11 -9.46 3.78
CA PHE A 251 1.29 -8.62 4.65
C PHE A 251 -0.21 -8.77 4.41
N VAL A 252 -0.60 -9.46 3.33
CA VAL A 252 -2.00 -9.80 3.09
C VAL A 252 -2.47 -10.80 4.14
N PRO A 253 -3.59 -10.56 4.84
CA PRO A 253 -4.14 -11.49 5.82
C PRO A 253 -4.44 -12.86 5.21
N SER A 254 -4.30 -13.91 6.03
CA SER A 254 -4.53 -15.29 5.58
C SER A 254 -5.94 -15.49 5.05
N GLY A 255 -6.06 -16.14 3.89
CA GLY A 255 -7.35 -16.40 3.26
C GLY A 255 -7.96 -15.19 2.54
N GLU A 256 -7.22 -14.12 2.35
CA GLU A 256 -7.69 -12.91 1.66
C GLU A 256 -7.00 -12.71 0.30
N MET A 257 -7.76 -12.12 -0.61
CA MET A 257 -7.29 -11.64 -1.90
C MET A 257 -7.93 -10.28 -2.16
N TYR A 258 -7.13 -9.31 -2.57
CA TYR A 258 -7.56 -7.96 -2.89
C TYR A 258 -7.49 -7.68 -4.38
N ALA A 259 -8.50 -6.99 -4.90
CA ALA A 259 -8.49 -6.38 -6.22
C ALA A 259 -8.34 -4.87 -6.05
N VAL A 260 -7.24 -4.34 -6.56
CA VAL A 260 -6.86 -2.93 -6.43
C VAL A 260 -7.01 -2.24 -7.78
N SER A 261 -7.66 -1.08 -7.80
CA SER A 261 -7.75 -0.19 -8.96
C SER A 261 -7.04 1.13 -8.68
N LYS A 262 -6.99 2.02 -9.66
CA LYS A 262 -6.42 3.36 -9.49
C LYS A 262 -7.23 4.29 -8.57
N ALA A 263 -8.44 3.88 -8.18
CA ALA A 263 -9.22 4.58 -7.18
C ALA A 263 -8.54 4.59 -5.79
N LEU A 264 -7.62 3.63 -5.54
CA LEU A 264 -6.75 3.64 -4.38
C LEU A 264 -5.58 4.60 -4.63
N LYS A 265 -5.35 5.53 -3.72
CA LYS A 265 -4.26 6.52 -3.80
C LYS A 265 -3.48 6.58 -2.50
N LEU A 266 -2.20 6.88 -2.61
CA LEU A 266 -1.35 7.21 -1.48
C LEU A 266 -0.97 8.68 -1.58
N ILE A 267 -1.44 9.48 -0.65
CA ILE A 267 -1.11 10.89 -0.57
C ILE A 267 0.09 11.03 0.37
N GLN A 268 1.14 11.70 -0.11
CA GLN A 268 2.35 11.96 0.66
C GLN A 268 2.50 13.46 0.88
N HIS A 269 2.96 13.84 2.06
CA HIS A 269 3.25 15.24 2.37
C HIS A 269 4.55 15.68 1.71
N SER A 270 4.58 16.89 1.12
CA SER A 270 5.76 17.41 0.39
C SER A 270 7.00 17.52 1.27
N ASP A 271 6.85 17.99 2.51
CA ASP A 271 7.96 18.29 3.42
C ASP A 271 8.40 17.10 4.27
N ALA A 272 7.66 15.98 4.22
CA ALA A 272 7.95 14.78 5.00
C ALA A 272 7.79 13.52 4.12
N ASN A 273 8.44 13.50 2.97
CA ASN A 273 8.42 12.35 2.05
C ASN A 273 9.75 11.59 2.15
N PHE A 274 9.88 10.72 3.16
CA PHE A 274 11.13 10.04 3.50
C PHE A 274 12.31 11.01 3.70
N ASP A 275 12.01 12.15 4.31
CA ASP A 275 13.03 13.16 4.60
C ASP A 275 13.94 12.71 5.73
N VAL A 276 15.24 12.91 5.54
CA VAL A 276 16.29 12.51 6.48
C VAL A 276 16.77 13.74 7.22
N LEU A 277 16.33 13.90 8.46
CA LEU A 277 16.76 15.03 9.29
C LEU A 277 18.27 15.02 9.56
N PRO A 278 18.87 16.18 9.84
CA PRO A 278 20.27 16.24 10.22
C PRO A 278 20.52 15.45 11.51
N MET A 279 21.75 14.91 11.63
CA MET A 279 22.18 14.19 12.82
C MET A 279 22.43 15.16 13.96
N GLU A 280 21.75 14.99 15.06
CA GLU A 280 21.86 15.85 16.24
C GLU A 280 22.36 15.07 17.46
N ARG A 281 23.00 15.78 18.38
CA ARG A 281 23.45 15.20 19.63
C ARG A 281 22.37 15.32 20.68
N VAL A 282 22.04 14.22 21.33
CA VAL A 282 21.10 14.20 22.44
C VAL A 282 21.67 14.96 23.64
N GLN A 283 20.88 15.89 24.18
CA GLN A 283 21.29 16.69 25.32
C GLN A 283 21.56 15.79 26.55
N GLY A 284 22.72 15.96 27.17
CA GLY A 284 23.12 15.16 28.34
C GLY A 284 23.61 13.75 28.06
N GLN A 285 23.64 13.32 26.78
CA GLN A 285 24.11 12.01 26.36
C GLN A 285 25.23 12.11 25.32
N MET A 286 26.12 11.10 25.27
CA MET A 286 27.11 10.95 24.20
C MET A 286 26.56 10.08 23.05
N VAL A 287 25.36 10.45 22.60
CA VAL A 287 24.61 9.76 21.51
C VAL A 287 24.24 10.77 20.44
N TYR A 288 24.46 10.39 19.21
CA TYR A 288 23.96 11.12 18.03
C TYR A 288 22.75 10.41 17.51
N GLU A 289 21.70 11.15 17.21
CA GLU A 289 20.45 10.64 16.67
C GLU A 289 20.11 11.30 15.34
N GLN A 290 19.49 10.53 14.47
CA GLN A 290 18.99 10.96 13.18
C GLN A 290 17.64 10.31 12.95
N TYR A 291 16.69 11.06 12.42
CA TYR A 291 15.35 10.58 12.14
C TYR A 291 15.04 10.66 10.64
N ILE A 292 14.34 9.66 10.14
CA ILE A 292 13.73 9.64 8.82
C ILE A 292 12.25 9.81 9.04
N LEU A 293 11.66 10.81 8.41
CA LEU A 293 10.23 11.13 8.54
C LEU A 293 9.48 10.81 7.26
N ALA A 294 8.27 10.26 7.39
CA ALA A 294 7.35 10.07 6.29
C ALA A 294 5.92 10.34 6.78
N THR A 295 5.25 11.30 6.17
CA THR A 295 3.85 11.64 6.46
C THR A 295 3.00 11.29 5.26
N MET A 296 1.97 10.48 5.47
CA MET A 296 1.13 10.01 4.38
C MET A 296 -0.26 9.59 4.85
N GLY A 297 -1.19 9.45 3.88
CA GLY A 297 -2.50 8.87 4.07
C GLY A 297 -2.87 7.97 2.89
N GLN A 298 -3.42 6.80 3.17
CA GLN A 298 -4.01 5.94 2.15
C GLN A 298 -5.49 6.27 2.02
N VAL A 299 -5.90 6.65 0.82
CA VAL A 299 -7.23 7.18 0.54
C VAL A 299 -7.86 6.51 -0.68
N THR A 300 -9.16 6.60 -0.80
CA THR A 300 -9.87 6.21 -2.01
C THR A 300 -10.94 7.25 -2.34
N ASP A 301 -11.11 7.51 -3.62
CA ASP A 301 -12.22 8.30 -4.14
C ASP A 301 -13.43 7.45 -4.53
N ASN A 302 -13.26 6.12 -4.64
CA ASN A 302 -14.36 5.23 -4.98
C ASN A 302 -14.13 3.82 -4.42
N ARG A 303 -14.74 3.50 -3.26
CA ARG A 303 -14.64 2.18 -2.64
C ARG A 303 -15.24 1.04 -3.49
N ARG A 304 -16.21 1.31 -4.36
CA ARG A 304 -16.79 0.28 -5.25
C ARG A 304 -15.80 -0.24 -6.28
N LYS A 305 -14.72 0.49 -6.55
CA LYS A 305 -13.63 0.08 -7.44
C LYS A 305 -12.57 -0.79 -6.77
N LEU A 306 -12.80 -1.16 -5.50
CA LEU A 306 -11.96 -2.07 -4.74
C LEU A 306 -12.76 -3.32 -4.38
N GLY A 307 -12.09 -4.48 -4.38
CA GLY A 307 -12.73 -5.75 -4.06
C GLY A 307 -11.89 -6.62 -3.15
N LYS A 308 -12.57 -7.46 -2.38
CA LYS A 308 -11.96 -8.43 -1.48
C LYS A 308 -12.67 -9.78 -1.54
N LEU A 309 -11.87 -10.84 -1.66
CA LEU A 309 -12.28 -12.20 -1.28
C LEU A 309 -11.71 -12.47 0.10
N THR A 310 -12.51 -12.97 1.02
CA THR A 310 -12.07 -13.33 2.37
C THR A 310 -12.50 -14.74 2.72
N ALA A 311 -11.90 -15.33 3.77
CA ALA A 311 -12.14 -16.69 4.20
C ALA A 311 -11.91 -17.77 3.12
N LYS A 312 -11.05 -17.50 2.13
CA LYS A 312 -10.71 -18.48 1.09
C LYS A 312 -9.63 -19.43 1.57
N THR A 313 -9.77 -20.70 1.20
CA THR A 313 -8.79 -21.74 1.49
C THR A 313 -8.10 -22.22 0.21
N ALA A 314 -6.91 -22.81 0.39
CA ALA A 314 -6.12 -23.38 -0.70
C ALA A 314 -6.68 -24.73 -1.17
#